data_742fa304acd02444c99a8136f150413b
#
_entry.id   742fa304acd02444c99a8136f150413b
#
_cell.length_a   1.000
_cell.length_b   1.000
_cell.length_c   1.000
_cell.angle_alpha   90.00
_cell.angle_beta   90.00
_cell.angle_gamma   90.00
#
_symmetry.space_group_name_H-M   'P 1'
#
loop_
_entity.id
_entity.type
_entity.pdbx_description
1 polymer ?
#
loop_
_entity_poly.entity_id
_entity_poly.type
_entity_poly.pdbx_seq_one_letter_code
_entity_poly.pdbx_strand_id
1 'polypeptide(L)'
;MATIATAQVRPAGHIEVSNALAPYRGALDRRSAAHLLRRAGFGGTSQEIARYAAMSPSFAAETLTHFADTSRLPSPPDVYDPRAAIFALRGELRGADSTAKRQARQSIRREMVRSILSLQNWWLGRMLATPAPLQEKMTFFLHGHFTTAAIQKGVWPTYVWQQNQLYRSNALGNLRDLTLAVSKDPAMLLYLDNALNNKAHPNENYARELMELFTLGHGNYTEEDVRQSARAFTGWSLNRKAGTFFDNRRIHDDGVKTFLGRSGNFDGTDIVNIIYQQAACPKFWAEKLLSAFVYGNPEPELIEQVAALIHRHDYTLAPVMSTLLQSNVFYSERAYRALVKSPVEYVVGTHKAFGLAAIVPGSLPALRAMGQVL
;
A
#
# COMPACT_ATOMS: atom_id res chain seq x y z
N MET A 1 -34.44 13.15 -25.57
CA MET A 1 -33.73 11.84 -25.40
C MET A 1 -32.28 12.06 -25.89
N ALA A 2 -31.34 12.17 -25.01
CA ALA A 2 -29.92 12.32 -25.36
C ALA A 2 -29.32 10.90 -25.51
N THR A 3 -28.89 10.57 -26.71
CA THR A 3 -28.24 9.31 -27.04
C THR A 3 -26.86 9.30 -26.37
N ILE A 4 -26.70 8.48 -25.36
CA ILE A 4 -25.38 8.21 -24.74
C ILE A 4 -24.59 7.44 -25.79
N ALA A 5 -23.58 8.10 -26.37
CA ALA A 5 -22.61 7.45 -27.24
C ALA A 5 -21.85 6.41 -26.45
N THR A 6 -22.10 5.14 -26.70
CA THR A 6 -21.30 4.02 -26.22
C THR A 6 -19.87 4.18 -26.74
N ALA A 7 -18.94 4.48 -25.84
CA ALA A 7 -17.53 4.49 -26.17
C ALA A 7 -17.15 3.10 -26.73
N GLN A 8 -16.81 3.03 -28.00
CA GLN A 8 -16.29 1.81 -28.61
C GLN A 8 -15.00 1.44 -27.89
N VAL A 9 -15.04 0.30 -27.18
CA VAL A 9 -13.84 -0.37 -26.65
C VAL A 9 -13.01 -0.75 -27.88
N ARG A 10 -11.87 -0.09 -28.08
CA ARG A 10 -10.91 -0.47 -29.13
C ARG A 10 -10.48 -1.92 -28.90
N PRO A 11 -10.41 -2.77 -29.93
CA PRO A 11 -9.90 -4.13 -29.79
C PRO A 11 -8.47 -4.04 -29.23
N ALA A 12 -8.21 -4.80 -28.16
CA ALA A 12 -6.90 -4.87 -27.53
C ALA A 12 -5.88 -5.38 -28.57
N GLY A 13 -4.91 -4.54 -28.93
CA GLY A 13 -3.82 -4.92 -29.81
C GLY A 13 -3.12 -6.18 -29.22
N HIS A 14 -2.90 -7.18 -30.04
CA HIS A 14 -2.25 -8.42 -29.65
C HIS A 14 -0.81 -8.08 -29.23
N ILE A 15 -0.44 -8.34 -27.98
CA ILE A 15 0.93 -8.25 -27.50
C ILE A 15 1.54 -9.64 -27.65
N GLU A 16 2.68 -9.73 -28.34
CA GLU A 16 3.50 -10.95 -28.26
C GLU A 16 4.07 -11.01 -26.83
N VAL A 17 3.51 -11.89 -26.02
CA VAL A 17 3.89 -12.03 -24.60
C VAL A 17 5.37 -12.41 -24.48
N SER A 18 5.94 -13.14 -25.45
CA SER A 18 7.37 -13.50 -25.51
C SER A 18 8.33 -12.31 -25.38
N ASN A 19 7.94 -11.12 -25.87
CA ASN A 19 8.73 -9.90 -25.85
C ASN A 19 8.17 -8.81 -24.91
N ALA A 20 7.22 -9.17 -24.05
CA ALA A 20 6.51 -8.20 -23.22
C ALA A 20 7.44 -7.41 -22.28
N LEU A 21 8.36 -8.09 -21.61
CA LEU A 21 9.31 -7.48 -20.67
C LEU A 21 10.61 -7.00 -21.33
N ALA A 22 10.80 -7.21 -22.63
CA ALA A 22 11.95 -6.66 -23.34
C ALA A 22 11.90 -5.11 -23.30
N PRO A 23 13.07 -4.45 -23.29
CA PRO A 23 13.14 -2.99 -23.27
C PRO A 23 12.46 -2.38 -24.51
N TYR A 24 11.58 -1.40 -24.27
CA TYR A 24 10.98 -0.59 -25.32
C TYR A 24 12.04 0.24 -26.03
N ARG A 25 12.18 0.08 -27.34
CA ARG A 25 13.21 0.72 -28.16
C ARG A 25 12.74 2.00 -28.85
N GLY A 26 11.46 2.36 -28.72
CA GLY A 26 10.93 3.62 -29.25
C GLY A 26 11.40 4.82 -28.43
N ALA A 27 11.46 5.99 -29.05
CA ALA A 27 11.68 7.23 -28.31
C ALA A 27 10.45 7.56 -27.45
N LEU A 28 10.68 8.19 -26.30
CA LEU A 28 9.59 8.77 -25.53
C LEU A 28 9.15 10.06 -26.21
N ASP A 29 7.94 10.05 -26.76
CA ASP A 29 7.25 11.28 -27.16
C ASP A 29 6.45 11.87 -25.99
N ARG A 30 5.76 12.99 -26.21
CA ARG A 30 4.93 13.61 -25.17
C ARG A 30 3.80 12.68 -24.69
N ARG A 31 3.28 11.81 -25.58
CA ARG A 31 2.22 10.83 -25.27
C ARG A 31 2.74 9.76 -24.30
N SER A 32 3.88 9.16 -24.63
CA SER A 32 4.53 8.11 -23.85
C SER A 32 5.06 8.63 -22.53
N ALA A 33 5.67 9.82 -22.50
CA ALA A 33 6.10 10.48 -21.27
C ALA A 33 4.93 10.81 -20.33
N ALA A 34 3.81 11.32 -20.88
CA ALA A 34 2.61 11.55 -20.10
C ALA A 34 1.98 10.25 -19.59
N HIS A 35 2.06 9.16 -20.36
CA HIS A 35 1.64 7.83 -19.92
C HIS A 35 2.51 7.36 -18.74
N LEU A 36 3.84 7.42 -18.87
CA LEU A 36 4.78 7.05 -17.82
C LEU A 36 4.49 7.81 -16.51
N LEU A 37 4.40 9.13 -16.57
CA LEU A 37 4.14 9.96 -15.39
C LEU A 37 2.76 9.71 -14.74
N ARG A 38 1.76 9.29 -15.52
CA ARG A 38 0.47 8.88 -14.96
C ARG A 38 0.54 7.53 -14.23
N ARG A 39 1.35 6.60 -14.73
CA ARG A 39 1.48 5.26 -14.14
C ARG A 39 2.46 5.23 -12.98
N ALA A 40 3.64 5.81 -13.17
CA ALA A 40 4.69 5.87 -12.16
C ALA A 40 4.53 7.03 -11.16
N GLY A 41 3.42 7.79 -11.24
CA GLY A 41 3.10 8.91 -10.37
C GLY A 41 1.63 9.26 -10.46
N PHE A 42 1.32 10.53 -10.32
CA PHE A 42 -0.05 11.07 -10.37
C PHE A 42 -0.27 11.96 -11.61
N GLY A 43 0.48 11.76 -12.68
CA GLY A 43 0.56 12.62 -13.85
C GLY A 43 1.73 13.59 -13.80
N GLY A 44 1.82 14.50 -14.76
CA GLY A 44 2.87 15.50 -14.84
C GLY A 44 2.36 16.83 -15.37
N THR A 45 3.05 17.93 -15.01
CA THR A 45 2.91 19.23 -15.65
C THR A 45 3.42 19.17 -17.09
N SER A 46 3.08 20.17 -17.90
CA SER A 46 3.59 20.26 -19.28
C SER A 46 5.14 20.25 -19.34
N GLN A 47 5.78 20.87 -18.35
CA GLN A 47 7.25 20.92 -18.23
C GLN A 47 7.84 19.55 -17.83
N GLU A 48 7.25 18.86 -16.86
CA GLU A 48 7.65 17.50 -16.49
C GLU A 48 7.52 16.53 -17.66
N ILE A 49 6.40 16.59 -18.37
CA ILE A 49 6.16 15.77 -19.57
C ILE A 49 7.21 16.04 -20.65
N ALA A 50 7.54 17.32 -20.92
CA ALA A 50 8.56 17.67 -21.88
C ALA A 50 9.96 17.18 -21.48
N ARG A 51 10.31 17.27 -20.19
CA ARG A 51 11.56 16.75 -19.64
C ARG A 51 11.70 15.24 -19.84
N TYR A 52 10.64 14.46 -19.52
CA TYR A 52 10.67 13.01 -19.69
C TYR A 52 10.62 12.59 -21.16
N ALA A 53 9.96 13.36 -22.02
CA ALA A 53 9.94 13.11 -23.47
C ALA A 53 11.33 13.28 -24.15
N ALA A 54 12.27 13.96 -23.50
CA ALA A 54 13.65 14.09 -23.96
C ALA A 54 14.58 12.96 -23.45
N MET A 55 14.07 12.00 -22.67
CA MET A 55 14.83 10.89 -22.11
C MET A 55 14.66 9.61 -22.94
N SER A 56 15.62 8.67 -22.83
CA SER A 56 15.38 7.30 -23.24
C SER A 56 14.44 6.60 -22.24
N PRO A 57 13.71 5.54 -22.61
CA PRO A 57 12.86 4.78 -21.69
C PRO A 57 13.62 4.26 -20.47
N SER A 58 14.86 3.77 -20.68
CA SER A 58 15.70 3.26 -19.59
C SER A 58 16.14 4.35 -18.62
N PHE A 59 16.57 5.50 -19.12
CA PHE A 59 16.96 6.63 -18.27
C PHE A 59 15.78 7.24 -17.51
N ALA A 60 14.60 7.27 -18.14
CA ALA A 60 13.37 7.70 -17.47
C ALA A 60 12.95 6.73 -16.34
N ALA A 61 13.05 5.42 -16.57
CA ALA A 61 12.77 4.40 -15.54
C ALA A 61 13.79 4.47 -14.40
N GLU A 62 15.09 4.64 -14.71
CA GLU A 62 16.15 4.83 -13.73
C GLU A 62 15.91 6.08 -12.88
N THR A 63 15.60 7.22 -13.51
CA THR A 63 15.27 8.47 -12.81
C THR A 63 14.09 8.30 -11.83
N LEU A 64 13.10 7.47 -12.17
CA LEU A 64 11.95 7.21 -11.33
C LEU A 64 12.24 6.24 -10.18
N THR A 65 13.11 5.26 -10.40
CA THR A 65 13.45 4.24 -9.40
C THR A 65 14.56 4.67 -8.44
N HIS A 66 15.42 5.62 -8.83
CA HIS A 66 16.36 6.30 -7.94
C HIS A 66 15.70 7.56 -7.38
N PHE A 67 15.13 7.45 -6.18
CA PHE A 67 14.35 8.53 -5.60
C PHE A 67 15.19 9.80 -5.42
N ALA A 68 14.69 10.89 -5.97
CA ALA A 68 15.25 12.21 -5.74
C ALA A 68 15.10 12.62 -4.26
N ASP A 69 15.97 13.53 -3.80
CA ASP A 69 15.89 14.08 -2.46
C ASP A 69 14.54 14.78 -2.22
N THR A 70 13.88 14.38 -1.16
CA THR A 70 12.57 14.91 -0.73
C THR A 70 12.66 15.77 0.54
N SER A 71 13.85 16.09 1.01
CA SER A 71 14.08 16.85 2.26
C SER A 71 13.49 18.27 2.24
N ARG A 72 13.30 18.84 1.04
CA ARG A 72 12.70 20.17 0.84
C ARG A 72 11.17 20.17 0.80
N LEU A 73 10.55 19.00 0.83
CA LEU A 73 9.07 18.93 0.90
C LEU A 73 8.59 19.36 2.28
N PRO A 74 7.35 19.91 2.38
CA PRO A 74 6.77 20.29 3.67
C PRO A 74 6.80 19.12 4.65
N SER A 75 7.23 19.42 5.89
CA SER A 75 7.16 18.47 7.01
C SER A 75 5.70 18.04 7.25
N PRO A 76 5.48 16.82 7.79
CA PRO A 76 4.14 16.44 8.20
C PRO A 76 3.61 17.39 9.26
N PRO A 77 2.28 17.53 9.39
CA PRO A 77 1.69 18.25 10.51
C PRO A 77 2.01 17.52 11.82
N ASP A 78 1.86 18.22 12.93
CA ASP A 78 1.90 17.59 14.24
C ASP A 78 0.80 16.53 14.33
N VAL A 79 1.24 15.29 14.58
CA VAL A 79 0.33 14.15 14.65
C VAL A 79 -0.11 13.96 16.09
N TYR A 80 -1.42 14.11 16.32
CA TYR A 80 -1.98 13.95 17.66
C TYR A 80 -1.82 12.53 18.18
N ASP A 81 -1.16 12.42 19.33
CA ASP A 81 -1.03 11.18 20.09
C ASP A 81 -2.01 11.16 21.26
N PRO A 82 -3.06 10.35 21.22
CA PRO A 82 -4.06 10.34 22.30
C PRO A 82 -3.60 9.61 23.57
N ARG A 83 -2.39 9.00 23.59
CA ARG A 83 -1.92 8.17 24.71
C ARG A 83 -1.97 8.90 26.03
N ALA A 84 -1.34 10.06 26.12
CA ALA A 84 -1.31 10.85 27.35
C ALA A 84 -2.72 11.19 27.85
N ALA A 85 -3.59 11.67 26.96
CA ALA A 85 -4.98 12.00 27.28
C ALA A 85 -5.80 10.78 27.71
N ILE A 86 -5.62 9.62 27.05
CA ILE A 86 -6.32 8.38 27.42
C ILE A 86 -5.83 7.86 28.79
N PHE A 87 -4.53 7.95 29.09
CA PHE A 87 -4.02 7.53 30.40
C PHE A 87 -4.44 8.47 31.51
N ALA A 88 -4.43 9.80 31.30
CA ALA A 88 -4.97 10.78 32.24
C ALA A 88 -6.46 10.53 32.55
N LEU A 89 -7.26 10.27 31.51
CA LEU A 89 -8.67 9.89 31.66
C LEU A 89 -8.90 8.66 32.57
N ARG A 90 -8.00 7.69 32.55
CA ARG A 90 -8.10 6.50 33.38
C ARG A 90 -7.76 6.78 34.86
N GLY A 91 -6.89 7.76 35.12
CA GLY A 91 -6.47 8.20 36.46
C GLY A 91 -7.43 9.21 37.09
N GLU A 92 -7.56 10.37 36.44
CA GLU A 92 -8.27 11.54 36.95
C GLU A 92 -9.79 11.38 36.99
N LEU A 93 -10.35 10.56 36.08
CA LEU A 93 -11.80 10.36 36.03
C LEU A 93 -12.28 9.07 36.71
N ARG A 94 -11.49 8.43 37.57
CA ARG A 94 -11.96 7.24 38.30
C ARG A 94 -13.22 7.51 39.11
N GLY A 95 -13.40 8.70 39.64
CA GLY A 95 -14.58 9.17 40.40
C GLY A 95 -15.53 10.11 39.64
N ALA A 96 -15.20 10.51 38.40
CA ALA A 96 -16.00 11.46 37.65
C ALA A 96 -17.31 10.86 37.15
N ASP A 97 -18.33 11.72 36.94
CA ASP A 97 -19.61 11.31 36.41
C ASP A 97 -19.52 10.84 34.94
N SER A 98 -20.56 10.21 34.45
CA SER A 98 -20.66 9.69 33.10
C SER A 98 -20.58 10.79 32.03
N THR A 99 -21.03 12.01 32.35
CA THR A 99 -21.07 13.17 31.46
C THR A 99 -19.67 13.71 31.19
N ALA A 100 -18.88 13.94 32.25
CA ALA A 100 -17.49 14.36 32.14
C ALA A 100 -16.64 13.35 31.33
N LYS A 101 -16.79 12.05 31.61
CA LYS A 101 -16.13 10.98 30.84
C LYS A 101 -16.50 11.01 29.36
N ARG A 102 -17.77 11.23 29.03
CA ARG A 102 -18.26 11.32 27.66
C ARG A 102 -17.70 12.54 26.95
N GLN A 103 -17.71 13.70 27.59
CA GLN A 103 -17.16 14.94 27.01
C GLN A 103 -15.67 14.83 26.72
N ALA A 104 -14.88 14.27 27.63
CA ALA A 104 -13.46 14.07 27.45
C ALA A 104 -13.17 13.07 26.29
N ARG A 105 -13.92 11.96 26.17
CA ARG A 105 -13.80 11.02 25.03
C ARG A 105 -14.16 11.71 23.71
N GLN A 106 -15.19 12.55 23.68
CA GLN A 106 -15.57 13.31 22.49
C GLN A 106 -14.50 14.32 22.08
N SER A 107 -13.85 14.99 23.06
CA SER A 107 -12.74 15.90 22.79
C SER A 107 -11.56 15.17 22.15
N ILE A 108 -11.11 14.06 22.75
CA ILE A 108 -10.04 13.22 22.19
C ILE A 108 -10.40 12.77 20.77
N ARG A 109 -11.64 12.30 20.54
CA ARG A 109 -12.08 11.87 19.21
C ARG A 109 -12.04 13.02 18.20
N ARG A 110 -12.44 14.24 18.57
CA ARG A 110 -12.37 15.42 17.69
C ARG A 110 -10.92 15.73 17.29
N GLU A 111 -9.98 15.68 18.23
CA GLU A 111 -8.55 15.91 17.94
C GLU A 111 -7.98 14.81 17.03
N MET A 112 -8.33 13.54 17.27
CA MET A 112 -7.94 12.45 16.36
C MET A 112 -8.45 12.67 14.92
N VAL A 113 -9.73 13.04 14.76
CA VAL A 113 -10.32 13.32 13.44
C VAL A 113 -9.60 14.50 12.77
N ARG A 114 -9.35 15.59 13.50
CA ARG A 114 -8.61 16.76 12.97
C ARG A 114 -7.22 16.36 12.50
N SER A 115 -6.50 15.57 13.30
CA SER A 115 -5.16 15.09 12.96
C SER A 115 -5.15 14.21 11.70
N ILE A 116 -6.12 13.31 11.55
CA ILE A 116 -6.24 12.49 10.33
C ILE A 116 -6.51 13.37 9.10
N LEU A 117 -7.41 14.35 9.20
CA LEU A 117 -7.69 15.28 8.10
C LEU A 117 -6.44 16.09 7.70
N SER A 118 -5.65 16.52 8.69
CA SER A 118 -4.38 17.21 8.44
C SER A 118 -3.36 16.31 7.73
N LEU A 119 -3.24 15.05 8.14
CA LEU A 119 -2.38 14.05 7.48
C LEU A 119 -2.81 13.78 6.05
N GLN A 120 -4.11 13.62 5.80
CA GLN A 120 -4.66 13.41 4.46
C GLN A 120 -4.35 14.59 3.53
N ASN A 121 -4.57 15.83 3.98
CA ASN A 121 -4.24 17.04 3.23
C ASN A 121 -2.74 17.16 2.95
N TRP A 122 -1.92 16.91 3.95
CA TRP A 122 -0.47 16.91 3.80
C TRP A 122 -0.02 15.88 2.76
N TRP A 123 -0.57 14.66 2.79
CA TRP A 123 -0.17 13.62 1.86
C TRP A 123 -0.60 13.92 0.43
N LEU A 124 -1.78 14.48 0.20
CA LEU A 124 -2.19 14.99 -1.11
C LEU A 124 -1.23 16.08 -1.62
N GLY A 125 -0.85 17.02 -0.75
CA GLY A 125 0.13 18.06 -1.07
C GLY A 125 1.50 17.48 -1.43
N ARG A 126 1.92 16.45 -0.70
CA ARG A 126 3.16 15.72 -0.97
C ARG A 126 3.10 14.98 -2.33
N MET A 127 2.01 14.28 -2.64
CA MET A 127 1.79 13.63 -3.94
C MET A 127 1.85 14.64 -5.11
N LEU A 128 1.36 15.87 -4.89
CA LEU A 128 1.39 16.93 -5.88
C LEU A 128 2.81 17.46 -6.12
N ALA A 129 3.56 17.72 -5.05
CA ALA A 129 4.82 18.47 -5.08
C ALA A 129 6.08 17.59 -5.16
N THR A 130 5.98 16.27 -4.97
CA THR A 130 7.15 15.39 -4.84
C THR A 130 8.02 15.34 -6.10
N PRO A 131 9.36 15.46 -5.96
CA PRO A 131 10.31 15.16 -7.05
C PRO A 131 10.53 13.64 -7.23
N ALA A 132 10.02 12.80 -6.32
CA ALA A 132 10.08 11.34 -6.36
C ALA A 132 8.68 10.73 -6.56
N PRO A 133 8.05 10.91 -7.74
CA PRO A 133 6.64 10.54 -7.94
C PRO A 133 6.37 9.04 -7.77
N LEU A 134 7.32 8.17 -8.15
CA LEU A 134 7.16 6.73 -7.99
C LEU A 134 7.17 6.32 -6.51
N GLN A 135 7.94 7.00 -5.65
CA GLN A 135 7.92 6.73 -4.21
C GLN A 135 6.53 6.94 -3.62
N GLU A 136 5.89 8.08 -3.92
CA GLU A 136 4.54 8.34 -3.42
C GLU A 136 3.48 7.45 -4.08
N LYS A 137 3.67 7.10 -5.36
CA LYS A 137 2.78 6.17 -6.06
C LYS A 137 2.84 4.76 -5.47
N MET A 138 4.04 4.26 -5.15
CA MET A 138 4.22 2.98 -4.47
C MET A 138 3.71 3.02 -3.03
N THR A 139 3.93 4.13 -2.31
CA THR A 139 3.34 4.34 -0.98
C THR A 139 1.83 4.24 -1.03
N PHE A 140 1.20 4.85 -2.03
CA PHE A 140 -0.25 4.81 -2.25
C PHE A 140 -0.73 3.41 -2.64
N PHE A 141 0.00 2.70 -3.49
CA PHE A 141 -0.27 1.31 -3.83
C PHE A 141 -0.22 0.39 -2.60
N LEU A 142 0.85 0.48 -1.80
CA LEU A 142 1.03 -0.31 -0.58
C LEU A 142 -0.01 0.02 0.50
N HIS A 143 -0.40 1.29 0.64
CA HIS A 143 -1.48 1.72 1.51
C HIS A 143 -2.83 1.10 1.12
N GLY A 144 -3.12 0.99 -0.18
CA GLY A 144 -4.31 0.30 -0.68
C GLY A 144 -4.23 -1.22 -0.58
N HIS A 145 -3.03 -1.79 -0.58
CA HIS A 145 -2.81 -3.23 -0.47
C HIS A 145 -2.87 -3.72 0.99
N PHE A 146 -2.13 -3.11 1.90
CA PHE A 146 -2.13 -3.42 3.34
C PHE A 146 -3.08 -2.47 4.09
N THR A 147 -4.35 -2.51 3.74
CA THR A 147 -5.34 -1.54 4.22
C THR A 147 -5.61 -1.64 5.71
N THR A 148 -5.66 -0.49 6.37
CA THR A 148 -6.19 -0.30 7.73
C THR A 148 -7.16 0.87 7.76
N ALA A 149 -8.00 0.97 8.80
CA ALA A 149 -8.92 2.09 8.93
C ALA A 149 -8.61 2.93 10.17
N ALA A 150 -8.36 4.22 9.96
CA ALA A 150 -8.11 5.19 11.03
C ALA A 150 -9.31 5.31 11.98
N ILE A 151 -9.03 5.51 13.27
CA ILE A 151 -10.01 5.75 14.35
C ILE A 151 -10.97 4.56 14.59
N GLN A 152 -10.78 3.47 13.91
CA GLN A 152 -11.46 2.21 14.16
C GLN A 152 -10.60 1.28 15.01
N LYS A 153 -11.21 0.43 15.84
CA LYS A 153 -10.54 -0.58 16.69
C LYS A 153 -9.33 -0.06 17.50
N GLY A 154 -9.25 1.26 17.74
CA GLY A 154 -8.12 1.86 18.45
C GLY A 154 -6.91 2.19 17.59
N VAL A 155 -7.05 2.22 16.28
CA VAL A 155 -6.02 2.72 15.35
C VAL A 155 -5.95 4.24 15.46
N TRP A 156 -4.87 4.75 16.04
CA TRP A 156 -4.68 6.18 16.33
C TRP A 156 -3.95 6.90 15.18
N PRO A 157 -4.05 8.25 15.09
CA PRO A 157 -3.35 9.02 14.05
C PRO A 157 -1.84 8.76 14.00
N THR A 158 -1.19 8.59 15.15
CA THR A 158 0.23 8.25 15.25
C THR A 158 0.56 6.91 14.58
N TYR A 159 -0.30 5.90 14.71
CA TYR A 159 -0.10 4.60 14.06
C TYR A 159 -0.32 4.68 12.55
N VAL A 160 -1.35 5.43 12.10
CA VAL A 160 -1.57 5.69 10.66
C VAL A 160 -0.37 6.41 10.05
N TRP A 161 0.19 7.38 10.75
CA TRP A 161 1.41 8.07 10.34
C TRP A 161 2.61 7.13 10.24
N GLN A 162 2.86 6.34 11.28
CA GLN A 162 3.95 5.34 11.30
C GLN A 162 3.82 4.36 10.13
N GLN A 163 2.63 3.85 9.87
CA GLN A 163 2.33 2.94 8.77
C GLN A 163 2.57 3.61 7.40
N ASN A 164 2.15 4.86 7.21
CA ASN A 164 2.43 5.61 5.99
C ASN A 164 3.94 5.81 5.76
N GLN A 165 4.72 6.06 6.83
CA GLN A 165 6.18 6.13 6.74
C GLN A 165 6.80 4.76 6.44
N LEU A 166 6.28 3.67 7.02
CA LEU A 166 6.72 2.31 6.75
C LEU A 166 6.58 1.99 5.24
N TYR A 167 5.45 2.31 4.63
CA TYR A 167 5.24 2.11 3.19
C TYR A 167 6.18 2.99 2.35
N ARG A 168 6.39 4.24 2.72
CA ARG A 168 7.25 5.16 1.98
C ARG A 168 8.71 4.76 2.01
N SER A 169 9.21 4.36 3.17
CA SER A 169 10.61 3.90 3.32
C SER A 169 10.86 2.57 2.60
N ASN A 170 9.82 1.76 2.39
CA ASN A 170 9.90 0.47 1.70
C ASN A 170 9.26 0.49 0.29
N ALA A 171 9.04 1.67 -0.29
CA ALA A 171 8.29 1.81 -1.55
C ALA A 171 8.86 0.97 -2.71
N LEU A 172 10.16 0.75 -2.78
CA LEU A 172 10.84 -0.14 -3.72
C LEU A 172 11.73 -1.19 -3.01
N GLY A 173 11.46 -1.43 -1.73
CA GLY A 173 12.17 -2.40 -0.90
C GLY A 173 11.78 -3.85 -1.17
N ASN A 174 12.16 -4.71 -0.25
CA ASN A 174 11.84 -6.14 -0.29
C ASN A 174 10.43 -6.39 0.26
N LEU A 175 9.59 -7.09 -0.52
CA LEU A 175 8.19 -7.35 -0.17
C LEU A 175 8.02 -8.28 1.05
N ARG A 176 8.91 -9.27 1.22
CA ARG A 176 8.88 -10.17 2.37
C ARG A 176 9.17 -9.39 3.66
N ASP A 177 10.22 -8.57 3.65
CA ASP A 177 10.62 -7.76 4.79
C ASP A 177 9.54 -6.72 5.14
N LEU A 178 8.93 -6.11 4.11
CA LEU A 178 7.81 -5.21 4.29
C LEU A 178 6.60 -5.94 4.91
N THR A 179 6.25 -7.13 4.41
CA THR A 179 5.13 -7.92 4.97
C THR A 179 5.37 -8.26 6.43
N LEU A 180 6.60 -8.64 6.79
CA LEU A 180 6.99 -8.90 8.18
C LEU A 180 6.88 -7.63 9.05
N ALA A 181 7.32 -6.48 8.53
CA ALA A 181 7.20 -5.20 9.22
C ALA A 181 5.73 -4.77 9.39
N VAL A 182 4.89 -4.96 8.38
CA VAL A 182 3.44 -4.71 8.44
C VAL A 182 2.76 -5.63 9.45
N SER A 183 3.16 -6.89 9.54
CA SER A 183 2.64 -7.85 10.52
C SER A 183 2.88 -7.40 11.98
N LYS A 184 3.92 -6.60 12.20
CA LYS A 184 4.31 -6.03 13.50
C LYS A 184 3.86 -4.57 13.67
N ASP A 185 3.26 -3.97 12.65
CA ASP A 185 2.81 -2.57 12.68
C ASP A 185 1.65 -2.38 13.67
N PRO A 186 1.69 -1.36 14.55
CA PRO A 186 0.64 -1.11 15.53
C PRO A 186 -0.76 -0.93 14.94
N ALA A 187 -0.90 -0.27 13.78
CA ALA A 187 -2.19 -0.10 13.13
C ALA A 187 -2.74 -1.45 12.66
N MET A 188 -1.92 -2.29 12.04
CA MET A 188 -2.31 -3.62 11.56
C MET A 188 -2.64 -4.58 12.71
N LEU A 189 -1.82 -4.61 13.75
CA LEU A 189 -2.07 -5.43 14.95
C LEU A 189 -3.43 -5.14 15.60
N LEU A 190 -3.84 -3.86 15.59
CA LEU A 190 -5.14 -3.45 16.12
C LEU A 190 -6.28 -3.70 15.14
N TYR A 191 -6.09 -3.36 13.88
CA TYR A 191 -7.15 -3.40 12.86
C TYR A 191 -7.62 -4.82 12.57
N LEU A 192 -6.71 -5.78 12.51
CA LEU A 192 -7.01 -7.20 12.30
C LEU A 192 -7.00 -8.02 13.60
N ASP A 193 -7.08 -7.36 14.77
CA ASP A 193 -7.24 -7.96 16.09
C ASP A 193 -6.10 -8.91 16.51
N ASN A 194 -4.96 -8.91 15.80
CA ASN A 194 -3.84 -9.78 16.12
C ASN A 194 -3.18 -9.42 17.48
N ALA A 195 -3.29 -8.16 17.92
CA ALA A 195 -2.86 -7.76 19.27
C ALA A 195 -3.58 -8.47 20.42
N LEU A 196 -4.69 -9.14 20.15
CA LEU A 196 -5.50 -9.93 21.11
C LEU A 196 -5.28 -11.44 20.94
N ASN A 197 -4.51 -11.87 19.94
CA ASN A 197 -4.29 -13.26 19.58
C ASN A 197 -3.43 -13.97 20.66
N ASN A 198 -3.97 -15.03 21.27
CA ASN A 198 -3.33 -15.77 22.35
C ASN A 198 -3.60 -17.28 22.22
N LYS A 199 -2.74 -18.10 22.86
CA LYS A 199 -2.81 -19.57 22.75
C LYS A 199 -4.10 -20.22 23.27
N ALA A 200 -4.82 -19.54 24.17
CA ALA A 200 -6.09 -20.07 24.68
C ALA A 200 -7.23 -19.86 23.65
N HIS A 201 -7.14 -18.79 22.87
CA HIS A 201 -8.11 -18.39 21.87
C HIS A 201 -7.40 -17.81 20.65
N PRO A 202 -6.83 -18.64 19.74
CA PRO A 202 -6.18 -18.17 18.53
C PRO A 202 -7.17 -17.40 17.64
N ASN A 203 -6.74 -16.22 17.14
CA ASN A 203 -7.56 -15.35 16.30
C ASN A 203 -7.10 -15.46 14.86
N GLU A 204 -7.97 -15.93 13.98
CA GLU A 204 -7.67 -16.24 12.58
C GLU A 204 -7.70 -15.00 11.67
N ASN A 205 -8.23 -13.87 12.12
CA ASN A 205 -8.51 -12.72 11.25
C ASN A 205 -7.25 -12.26 10.49
N TYR A 206 -6.17 -11.95 11.20
CA TYR A 206 -4.92 -11.54 10.57
C TYR A 206 -4.31 -12.65 9.68
N ALA A 207 -4.33 -13.89 10.15
CA ALA A 207 -3.77 -15.03 9.42
C ALA A 207 -4.48 -15.25 8.08
N ARG A 208 -5.78 -15.13 8.04
CA ARG A 208 -6.60 -15.21 6.83
C ARG A 208 -6.28 -14.10 5.85
N GLU A 209 -6.30 -12.85 6.31
CA GLU A 209 -6.03 -11.69 5.45
C GLU A 209 -4.59 -11.70 4.90
N LEU A 210 -3.62 -12.15 5.70
CA LEU A 210 -2.23 -12.31 5.27
C LEU A 210 -2.12 -13.23 4.05
N MET A 211 -2.81 -14.37 4.06
CA MET A 211 -2.78 -15.32 2.94
C MET A 211 -3.68 -14.87 1.79
N GLU A 212 -4.90 -14.46 2.08
CA GLU A 212 -5.91 -14.20 1.06
C GLU A 212 -5.69 -12.87 0.33
N LEU A 213 -5.56 -11.76 1.08
CA LEU A 213 -5.51 -10.43 0.49
C LEU A 213 -4.10 -9.88 0.29
N PHE A 214 -3.12 -10.37 1.07
CA PHE A 214 -1.81 -9.74 1.08
C PHE A 214 -0.72 -10.54 0.36
N THR A 215 -0.82 -11.88 0.21
CA THR A 215 0.33 -12.66 -0.28
C THR A 215 0.06 -13.80 -1.24
N LEU A 216 -0.96 -14.64 -1.03
CA LEU A 216 -1.17 -15.87 -1.81
C LEU A 216 -2.37 -15.79 -2.76
N GLY A 217 -3.41 -15.04 -2.37
CA GLY A 217 -4.69 -15.05 -3.04
C GLY A 217 -5.55 -16.26 -2.68
N HIS A 218 -6.82 -16.17 -3.01
CA HIS A 218 -7.80 -17.19 -2.69
C HIS A 218 -7.46 -18.54 -3.35
N GLY A 219 -7.70 -19.65 -2.62
CA GLY A 219 -7.53 -21.02 -3.16
C GLY A 219 -6.11 -21.59 -3.08
N ASN A 220 -5.12 -20.83 -2.57
CA ASN A 220 -3.73 -21.28 -2.44
C ASN A 220 -3.35 -21.69 -1.00
N TYR A 221 -4.33 -21.88 -0.13
CA TYR A 221 -4.19 -22.32 1.26
C TYR A 221 -5.49 -23.00 1.70
N THR A 222 -5.46 -23.72 2.81
CA THR A 222 -6.61 -24.41 3.41
C THR A 222 -7.07 -23.69 4.68
N GLU A 223 -8.29 -24.01 5.17
CA GLU A 223 -8.78 -23.54 6.47
C GLU A 223 -7.88 -24.03 7.62
N GLU A 224 -7.24 -25.19 7.47
CA GLU A 224 -6.26 -25.68 8.45
C GLU A 224 -5.01 -24.80 8.46
N ASP A 225 -4.50 -24.36 7.29
CA ASP A 225 -3.38 -23.42 7.22
C ASP A 225 -3.72 -22.11 7.93
N VAL A 226 -4.97 -21.62 7.83
CA VAL A 226 -5.41 -20.42 8.56
C VAL A 226 -5.33 -20.65 10.07
N ARG A 227 -5.86 -21.77 10.58
CA ARG A 227 -5.80 -22.11 12.02
C ARG A 227 -4.37 -22.25 12.53
N GLN A 228 -3.52 -22.96 11.79
CA GLN A 228 -2.13 -23.17 12.17
C GLN A 228 -1.30 -21.88 12.14
N SER A 229 -1.55 -21.02 11.13
CA SER A 229 -0.97 -19.69 11.05
C SER A 229 -1.41 -18.79 12.21
N ALA A 230 -2.70 -18.81 12.57
CA ALA A 230 -3.22 -18.06 13.70
C ALA A 230 -2.53 -18.46 15.02
N ARG A 231 -2.29 -19.77 15.25
CA ARG A 231 -1.51 -20.27 16.38
C ARG A 231 -0.07 -19.75 16.39
N ALA A 232 0.57 -19.66 15.23
CA ALA A 232 1.93 -19.15 15.09
C ALA A 232 2.03 -17.64 15.40
N PHE A 233 0.99 -16.86 15.11
CA PHE A 233 0.93 -15.43 15.43
C PHE A 233 0.49 -15.14 16.88
N THR A 234 0.14 -16.14 17.69
CA THR A 234 -0.17 -15.91 19.10
C THR A 234 0.99 -15.26 19.84
N GLY A 235 0.69 -14.33 20.74
CA GLY A 235 1.70 -13.60 21.51
C GLY A 235 2.23 -12.33 20.84
N TRP A 236 2.03 -12.16 19.52
CA TRP A 236 2.35 -10.90 18.86
C TRP A 236 1.40 -9.81 19.33
N SER A 237 1.91 -8.90 20.11
CA SER A 237 1.13 -7.98 20.94
C SER A 237 1.56 -6.53 20.76
N LEU A 238 0.71 -5.61 21.23
CA LEU A 238 0.99 -4.18 21.25
C LEU A 238 1.20 -3.67 22.67
N ASN A 239 2.37 -3.13 22.96
CA ASN A 239 2.60 -2.33 24.16
C ASN A 239 1.85 -1.00 24.00
N ARG A 240 0.64 -0.90 24.55
CA ARG A 240 -0.22 0.29 24.41
C ARG A 240 0.38 1.55 25.02
N LYS A 241 1.29 1.45 25.99
CA LYS A 241 1.97 2.59 26.63
C LYS A 241 3.08 3.14 25.72
N ALA A 242 3.91 2.25 25.17
CA ALA A 242 4.99 2.63 24.26
C ALA A 242 4.47 2.84 22.81
N GLY A 243 3.37 2.20 22.42
CA GLY A 243 2.86 2.23 21.05
C GLY A 243 3.68 1.37 20.09
N THR A 244 4.31 0.29 20.61
CA THR A 244 5.22 -0.55 19.85
C THR A 244 4.85 -2.02 19.95
N PHE A 245 5.19 -2.77 18.91
CA PHE A 245 5.13 -4.23 18.92
C PHE A 245 5.99 -4.82 20.07
N PHE A 246 5.54 -5.92 20.65
CA PHE A 246 6.36 -6.82 21.44
C PHE A 246 5.85 -8.26 21.34
N ASP A 247 6.77 -9.21 21.43
CA ASP A 247 6.46 -10.63 21.44
C ASP A 247 6.24 -11.10 22.90
N ASN A 248 4.99 -11.44 23.22
CA ASN A 248 4.61 -11.95 24.53
C ASN A 248 4.64 -13.48 24.55
N ARG A 249 5.82 -14.06 24.79
CA ARG A 249 6.03 -15.50 24.83
C ARG A 249 5.15 -16.25 25.85
N ARG A 250 4.64 -15.59 26.87
CA ARG A 250 3.76 -16.24 27.88
C ARG A 250 2.42 -16.69 27.30
N ILE A 251 1.95 -16.02 26.27
CA ILE A 251 0.66 -16.31 25.60
C ILE A 251 0.86 -16.86 24.19
N HIS A 252 2.10 -17.14 23.78
CA HIS A 252 2.42 -17.82 22.52
C HIS A 252 2.12 -19.33 22.62
N ASP A 253 1.69 -19.92 21.51
CA ASP A 253 1.51 -21.36 21.35
C ASP A 253 2.83 -21.98 20.86
N ASP A 254 3.55 -22.65 21.77
CA ASP A 254 4.83 -23.31 21.47
C ASP A 254 4.66 -24.75 20.90
N GLY A 255 3.43 -25.18 20.62
CA GLY A 255 3.16 -26.49 20.01
C GLY A 255 3.62 -26.56 18.56
N VAL A 256 3.82 -27.77 18.05
CA VAL A 256 4.09 -28.02 16.63
C VAL A 256 2.87 -27.57 15.80
N LYS A 257 3.14 -26.88 14.69
CA LYS A 257 2.15 -26.45 13.70
C LYS A 257 2.51 -27.05 12.35
N THR A 258 1.50 -27.42 11.56
CA THR A 258 1.70 -27.83 10.17
C THR A 258 1.09 -26.76 9.29
N PHE A 259 1.93 -26.11 8.48
CA PHE A 259 1.55 -24.96 7.65
C PHE A 259 2.11 -25.11 6.24
N LEU A 260 1.26 -25.07 5.22
CA LEU A 260 1.62 -25.20 3.80
C LEU A 260 2.61 -26.37 3.54
N GLY A 261 2.29 -27.54 4.13
CA GLY A 261 3.07 -28.78 3.96
C GLY A 261 4.34 -28.86 4.80
N ARG A 262 4.63 -27.92 5.70
CA ARG A 262 5.78 -27.95 6.61
C ARG A 262 5.32 -28.09 8.05
N SER A 263 6.10 -28.81 8.86
CA SER A 263 5.83 -28.97 10.29
C SER A 263 6.99 -28.46 11.13
N GLY A 264 6.68 -27.74 12.20
CA GLY A 264 7.67 -27.19 13.12
C GLY A 264 7.02 -26.36 14.23
N ASN A 265 7.83 -25.93 15.20
CA ASN A 265 7.41 -24.95 16.19
C ASN A 265 7.56 -23.54 15.61
N PHE A 266 6.62 -23.18 14.71
CA PHE A 266 6.67 -21.92 13.97
C PHE A 266 6.13 -20.74 14.77
N ASP A 267 6.76 -19.57 14.59
CA ASP A 267 6.22 -18.27 14.98
C ASP A 267 5.74 -17.48 13.72
N GLY A 268 5.27 -16.25 13.92
CA GLY A 268 4.78 -15.41 12.82
C GLY A 268 5.84 -15.07 11.77
N THR A 269 7.12 -15.04 12.14
CA THR A 269 8.23 -14.82 11.21
C THR A 269 8.40 -16.02 10.28
N ASP A 270 8.30 -17.23 10.81
CA ASP A 270 8.36 -18.47 10.03
C ASP A 270 7.20 -18.56 9.05
N ILE A 271 5.99 -18.21 9.49
CA ILE A 271 4.80 -18.17 8.62
C ILE A 271 5.03 -17.27 7.40
N VAL A 272 5.49 -16.03 7.62
CA VAL A 272 5.79 -15.12 6.50
C VAL A 272 6.86 -15.71 5.59
N ASN A 273 7.94 -16.26 6.13
CA ASN A 273 9.01 -16.87 5.33
C ASN A 273 8.51 -18.08 4.51
N ILE A 274 7.64 -18.93 5.09
CA ILE A 274 7.06 -20.08 4.38
C ILE A 274 6.14 -19.62 3.25
N ILE A 275 5.34 -18.59 3.46
CA ILE A 275 4.47 -17.97 2.44
C ILE A 275 5.30 -17.51 1.24
N TYR A 276 6.40 -16.80 1.47
CA TYR A 276 7.25 -16.26 0.40
C TYR A 276 8.06 -17.33 -0.35
N GLN A 277 8.01 -18.58 0.09
CA GLN A 277 8.56 -19.74 -0.63
C GLN A 277 7.51 -20.48 -1.50
N GLN A 278 6.23 -20.10 -1.41
CA GLN A 278 5.17 -20.69 -2.23
C GLN A 278 5.17 -20.13 -3.66
N ALA A 279 4.98 -20.97 -4.66
CA ALA A 279 4.93 -20.56 -6.06
C ALA A 279 3.77 -19.57 -6.36
N ALA A 280 2.71 -19.58 -5.58
CA ALA A 280 1.60 -18.65 -5.71
C ALA A 280 1.97 -17.22 -5.32
N CYS A 281 2.89 -17.02 -4.37
CA CYS A 281 3.22 -15.71 -3.84
C CYS A 281 3.78 -14.73 -4.89
N PRO A 282 4.82 -15.05 -5.68
CA PRO A 282 5.30 -14.12 -6.70
C PRO A 282 4.27 -13.89 -7.83
N LYS A 283 3.39 -14.84 -8.13
CA LYS A 283 2.30 -14.68 -9.11
C LYS A 283 1.25 -13.69 -8.61
N PHE A 284 0.86 -13.79 -7.36
CA PHE A 284 -0.04 -12.85 -6.72
C PHE A 284 0.49 -11.40 -6.80
N TRP A 285 1.76 -11.19 -6.43
CA TRP A 285 2.39 -9.88 -6.52
C TRP A 285 2.55 -9.39 -7.96
N ALA A 286 2.87 -10.29 -8.91
CA ALA A 286 2.94 -9.98 -10.33
C ALA A 286 1.61 -9.45 -10.87
N GLU A 287 0.51 -10.13 -10.56
CA GLU A 287 -0.84 -9.72 -10.95
C GLU A 287 -1.21 -8.35 -10.35
N LYS A 288 -0.91 -8.13 -9.05
CA LYS A 288 -1.17 -6.85 -8.38
C LYS A 288 -0.38 -5.70 -9.02
N LEU A 289 0.91 -5.89 -9.31
CA LEU A 289 1.75 -4.88 -9.95
C LEU A 289 1.31 -4.60 -11.39
N LEU A 290 1.04 -5.62 -12.19
CA LEU A 290 0.56 -5.46 -13.56
C LEU A 290 -0.79 -4.73 -13.59
N SER A 291 -1.72 -5.12 -12.73
CA SER A 291 -3.05 -4.48 -12.64
C SER A 291 -2.98 -3.04 -12.17
N ALA A 292 -2.03 -2.67 -11.32
CA ALA A 292 -1.87 -1.30 -10.82
C ALA A 292 -1.10 -0.39 -11.79
N PHE A 293 -0.09 -0.92 -12.50
CA PHE A 293 0.85 -0.11 -13.27
C PHE A 293 0.74 -0.27 -14.78
N VAL A 294 0.16 -1.34 -15.28
CA VAL A 294 0.08 -1.63 -16.73
C VAL A 294 -1.37 -1.66 -17.20
N TYR A 295 -2.11 -2.74 -16.95
CA TYR A 295 -3.55 -2.87 -17.25
C TYR A 295 -4.21 -3.97 -16.41
N GLY A 296 -5.52 -3.89 -16.26
CA GLY A 296 -6.32 -4.91 -15.57
C GLY A 296 -6.44 -6.21 -16.36
N ASN A 297 -6.61 -7.33 -15.65
CA ASN A 297 -6.72 -8.67 -16.20
C ASN A 297 -5.53 -9.02 -17.14
N PRO A 298 -4.29 -9.03 -16.61
CA PRO A 298 -3.12 -9.42 -17.39
C PRO A 298 -3.19 -10.91 -17.78
N GLU A 299 -2.55 -11.28 -18.89
CA GLU A 299 -2.46 -12.65 -19.36
C GLU A 299 -1.69 -13.53 -18.36
N PRO A 300 -2.10 -14.81 -18.18
CA PRO A 300 -1.40 -15.74 -17.30
C PRO A 300 0.10 -15.84 -17.60
N GLU A 301 0.47 -15.86 -18.89
CA GLU A 301 1.86 -15.95 -19.33
C GLU A 301 2.67 -14.70 -18.95
N LEU A 302 2.05 -13.51 -18.96
CA LEU A 302 2.69 -12.28 -18.51
C LEU A 302 2.85 -12.28 -16.99
N ILE A 303 1.86 -12.78 -16.25
CA ILE A 303 1.96 -12.97 -14.81
C ILE A 303 3.13 -13.88 -14.46
N GLU A 304 3.29 -15.01 -15.16
CA GLU A 304 4.41 -15.94 -14.97
C GLU A 304 5.78 -15.27 -15.22
N GLN A 305 5.91 -14.45 -16.27
CA GLN A 305 7.15 -13.73 -16.55
C GLN A 305 7.51 -12.72 -15.45
N VAL A 306 6.53 -11.96 -14.99
CA VAL A 306 6.75 -10.98 -13.91
C VAL A 306 6.97 -11.70 -12.57
N ALA A 307 6.30 -12.82 -12.32
CA ALA A 307 6.53 -13.65 -11.14
C ALA A 307 7.96 -14.21 -11.12
N ALA A 308 8.45 -14.70 -12.26
CA ALA A 308 9.84 -15.16 -12.41
C ALA A 308 10.84 -14.01 -12.18
N LEU A 309 10.52 -12.79 -12.64
CA LEU A 309 11.33 -11.60 -12.39
C LEU A 309 11.35 -11.24 -10.89
N ILE A 310 10.22 -11.25 -10.20
CA ILE A 310 10.10 -11.02 -8.75
C ILE A 310 10.92 -12.06 -7.98
N HIS A 311 10.77 -13.32 -8.31
CA HIS A 311 11.53 -14.41 -7.67
C HIS A 311 13.04 -14.28 -7.89
N ARG A 312 13.48 -13.94 -9.11
CA ARG A 312 14.90 -13.73 -9.44
C ARG A 312 15.55 -12.63 -8.59
N HIS A 313 14.80 -11.61 -8.24
CA HIS A 313 15.27 -10.49 -7.42
C HIS A 313 14.89 -10.64 -5.94
N ASP A 314 14.62 -11.86 -5.48
CA ASP A 314 14.23 -12.15 -4.10
C ASP A 314 13.23 -11.13 -3.55
N TYR A 315 12.15 -10.89 -4.32
CA TYR A 315 11.07 -9.95 -3.98
C TYR A 315 11.47 -8.47 -3.80
N THR A 316 12.65 -8.05 -4.23
CA THR A 316 13.05 -6.63 -4.22
C THR A 316 12.39 -5.88 -5.37
N LEU A 317 11.61 -4.84 -5.06
CA LEU A 317 10.77 -4.14 -6.04
C LEU A 317 11.54 -3.21 -6.99
N ALA A 318 12.68 -2.64 -6.58
CA ALA A 318 13.42 -1.67 -7.41
C ALA A 318 13.75 -2.21 -8.82
N PRO A 319 14.41 -3.38 -8.99
CA PRO A 319 14.71 -3.92 -10.31
C PRO A 319 13.46 -4.39 -11.06
N VAL A 320 12.42 -4.87 -10.35
CA VAL A 320 11.14 -5.27 -10.96
C VAL A 320 10.44 -4.07 -11.58
N MET A 321 10.30 -2.97 -10.83
CA MET A 321 9.67 -1.74 -11.32
C MET A 321 10.50 -1.08 -12.42
N SER A 322 11.83 -1.07 -12.31
CA SER A 322 12.70 -0.59 -13.39
C SER A 322 12.45 -1.35 -14.70
N THR A 323 12.38 -2.69 -14.64
CA THR A 323 12.09 -3.53 -15.81
C THR A 323 10.69 -3.23 -16.37
N LEU A 324 9.67 -3.16 -15.53
CA LEU A 324 8.29 -2.89 -15.98
C LEU A 324 8.16 -1.52 -16.64
N LEU A 325 8.71 -0.45 -16.04
CA LEU A 325 8.56 0.93 -16.52
C LEU A 325 9.31 1.23 -17.83
N GLN A 326 10.20 0.36 -18.27
CA GLN A 326 10.89 0.49 -19.57
C GLN A 326 10.49 -0.60 -20.58
N SER A 327 9.52 -1.44 -20.26
CA SER A 327 9.17 -2.62 -21.06
C SER A 327 8.22 -2.32 -22.24
N ASN A 328 8.23 -3.21 -23.25
CA ASN A 328 7.31 -3.15 -24.38
C ASN A 328 5.85 -3.20 -23.94
N VAL A 329 5.50 -4.03 -22.95
CA VAL A 329 4.14 -4.15 -22.46
C VAL A 329 3.64 -2.86 -21.84
N PHE A 330 4.51 -2.14 -21.13
CA PHE A 330 4.15 -0.88 -20.49
C PHE A 330 3.80 0.22 -21.52
N TYR A 331 4.53 0.30 -22.64
CA TYR A 331 4.28 1.28 -23.70
C TYR A 331 3.35 0.78 -24.83
N SER A 332 2.75 -0.39 -24.64
CA SER A 332 1.81 -0.93 -25.63
C SER A 332 0.53 -0.11 -25.76
N GLU A 333 -0.13 -0.18 -26.92
CA GLU A 333 -1.46 0.42 -27.11
C GLU A 333 -2.50 -0.15 -26.14
N ARG A 334 -2.34 -1.41 -25.72
CA ARG A 334 -3.19 -2.05 -24.71
C ARG A 334 -3.04 -1.38 -23.34
N ALA A 335 -1.83 -1.00 -22.92
CA ALA A 335 -1.58 -0.35 -21.65
C ALA A 335 -1.97 1.15 -21.67
N TYR A 336 -1.97 1.76 -22.85
CA TYR A 336 -2.25 3.18 -22.97
C TYR A 336 -3.70 3.50 -22.64
N ARG A 337 -3.93 4.29 -21.56
CA ARG A 337 -5.25 4.66 -21.05
C ARG A 337 -6.14 3.47 -20.65
N ALA A 338 -5.54 2.33 -20.29
CA ALA A 338 -6.28 1.12 -19.93
C ALA A 338 -6.89 1.17 -18.51
N LEU A 339 -6.30 1.95 -17.60
CA LEU A 339 -6.78 2.03 -16.23
C LEU A 339 -7.61 3.30 -16.00
N VAL A 340 -8.74 3.15 -15.32
CA VAL A 340 -9.52 4.25 -14.78
C VAL A 340 -8.76 4.84 -13.59
N LYS A 341 -8.68 6.17 -13.52
CA LYS A 341 -8.06 6.84 -12.37
C LYS A 341 -8.89 6.63 -11.12
N SER A 342 -8.24 6.28 -10.02
CA SER A 342 -8.85 6.38 -8.70
C SER A 342 -9.16 7.84 -8.35
N PRO A 343 -10.06 8.13 -7.40
CA PRO A 343 -10.35 9.49 -6.99
C PRO A 343 -9.11 10.31 -6.61
N VAL A 344 -8.16 9.73 -5.88
CA VAL A 344 -6.88 10.39 -5.52
C VAL A 344 -6.05 10.70 -6.77
N GLU A 345 -5.91 9.75 -7.69
CA GLU A 345 -5.19 9.97 -8.95
C GLU A 345 -5.88 11.02 -9.82
N TYR A 346 -7.21 11.07 -9.80
CA TYR A 346 -7.98 12.07 -10.51
C TYR A 346 -7.73 13.46 -9.92
N VAL A 347 -7.89 13.63 -8.62
CA VAL A 347 -7.68 14.93 -7.94
C VAL A 347 -6.25 15.42 -8.12
N VAL A 348 -5.25 14.65 -7.72
CA VAL A 348 -3.84 15.07 -7.82
C VAL A 348 -3.42 15.26 -9.28
N GLY A 349 -3.82 14.36 -10.17
CA GLY A 349 -3.51 14.46 -11.60
C GLY A 349 -4.13 15.68 -12.27
N THR A 350 -5.34 16.09 -11.88
CA THR A 350 -5.98 17.33 -12.34
C THR A 350 -5.20 18.56 -11.88
N HIS A 351 -4.80 18.60 -10.60
CA HIS A 351 -3.97 19.70 -10.07
C HIS A 351 -2.66 19.83 -10.85
N LYS A 352 -1.97 18.72 -11.11
CA LYS A 352 -0.75 18.71 -11.94
C LYS A 352 -0.99 19.20 -13.35
N ALA A 353 -2.08 18.73 -14.00
CA ALA A 353 -2.40 19.13 -15.37
C ALA A 353 -2.66 20.64 -15.51
N PHE A 354 -3.24 21.25 -14.49
CA PHE A 354 -3.47 22.72 -14.44
C PHE A 354 -2.29 23.49 -13.85
N GLY A 355 -1.19 22.83 -13.46
CA GLY A 355 -0.02 23.49 -12.87
C GLY A 355 -0.28 24.14 -11.51
N LEU A 356 -1.25 23.63 -10.74
CA LEU A 356 -1.57 24.17 -9.43
C LEU A 356 -0.45 23.83 -8.44
N ALA A 357 -0.04 24.81 -7.62
CA ALA A 357 1.04 24.65 -6.64
C ALA A 357 0.56 24.01 -5.33
N ALA A 358 -0.74 23.98 -5.07
CA ALA A 358 -1.31 23.47 -3.82
C ALA A 358 -2.65 22.75 -4.08
N ILE A 359 -3.01 21.86 -3.17
CA ILE A 359 -4.31 21.19 -3.16
C ILE A 359 -5.39 22.21 -2.81
N VAL A 360 -6.42 22.33 -3.67
CA VAL A 360 -7.50 23.28 -3.45
C VAL A 360 -8.42 22.86 -2.31
N PRO A 361 -9.00 23.82 -1.55
CA PRO A 361 -10.02 23.53 -0.55
C PRO A 361 -11.17 22.72 -1.15
N GLY A 362 -11.69 21.76 -0.37
CA GLY A 362 -12.77 20.85 -0.85
C GLY A 362 -12.30 19.55 -1.49
N SER A 363 -11.00 19.36 -1.73
CA SER A 363 -10.49 18.10 -2.31
C SER A 363 -10.77 16.87 -1.44
N LEU A 364 -10.62 16.95 -0.11
CA LEU A 364 -10.94 15.81 0.79
C LEU A 364 -12.44 15.46 0.80
N PRO A 365 -13.38 16.40 0.93
CA PRO A 365 -14.80 16.13 0.72
C PRO A 365 -15.12 15.51 -0.64
N ALA A 366 -14.48 15.98 -1.72
CA ALA A 366 -14.64 15.43 -3.06
C ALA A 366 -14.17 13.97 -3.14
N LEU A 367 -13.01 13.62 -2.55
CA LEU A 367 -12.53 12.24 -2.48
C LEU A 367 -13.55 11.33 -1.77
N ARG A 368 -14.09 11.78 -0.64
CA ARG A 368 -15.13 11.03 0.10
C ARG A 368 -16.39 10.84 -0.73
N ALA A 369 -16.85 11.86 -1.43
CA ALA A 369 -18.02 11.79 -2.30
C ALA A 369 -17.80 10.82 -3.48
N MET A 370 -16.57 10.69 -3.96
CA MET A 370 -16.18 9.72 -5.00
C MET A 370 -15.86 8.31 -4.42
N GLY A 371 -16.02 8.09 -3.12
CA GLY A 371 -15.87 6.78 -2.48
C GLY A 371 -14.44 6.40 -2.08
N GLN A 372 -13.47 7.33 -2.06
CA GLN A 372 -12.11 7.04 -1.59
C GLN A 372 -11.70 7.97 -0.44
N VAL A 373 -11.10 7.38 0.59
CA VAL A 373 -10.50 8.08 1.73
C VAL A 373 -9.06 7.60 1.88
N LEU A 374 -8.11 8.52 2.12
CA LEU A 374 -6.71 8.20 2.39
C LEU A 374 -6.51 7.76 3.84
#